data_b4c0e59cd94710dbd4c29df562c9323a
#
_entry.id   b4c0e59cd94710dbd4c29df562c9323a
#
_cell.length_a   1.000
_cell.length_b   1.000
_cell.length_c   1.000
_cell.angle_alpha   90.00
_cell.angle_beta   90.00
_cell.angle_gamma   90.00
#
_symmetry.space_group_name_H-M   'P 1'
#
loop_
_entity.id
_entity.type
_entity.pdbx_description
1 polymer ?
#
loop_
_entity_poly.entity_id
_entity_poly.type
_entity_poly.pdbx_seq_one_letter_code
_entity_poly.pdbx_strand_id
1 'polypeptide(L)'
;MRWLVGWSSTAAGTAGIGSAGATGYDGETVHPVGSQLLWGDPDPLWAVGDWRPDEVRTVQADARTRIAVLGICGASDEELRLGLLTARGGALRHLTAWPGSYTAVVQVGRRVTVCGDLAGARPVFYTPWANGTAYATAALPLADLIEANLDFGHLAALLAAPDVPAALDDSTPYAGVRRIPPGHALILRAGAREIAGYEPVASLAVAAPPVDPDRAGGAGRGALGEGGRGRLGA
;
A
#
# COMPACT_ATOMS: atom_id res chain seq x y z
N MET A 1 4.03 -14.83 7.81
CA MET A 1 3.20 -13.67 7.44
C MET A 1 3.96 -12.86 6.42
N ARG A 2 3.31 -12.32 5.37
CA ARG A 2 3.96 -11.54 4.30
C ARG A 2 3.44 -10.12 4.31
N TRP A 3 4.32 -9.15 4.33
CA TRP A 3 3.98 -7.73 4.38
C TRP A 3 5.09 -6.88 3.76
N LEU A 4 4.80 -5.63 3.47
CA LEU A 4 5.79 -4.65 3.05
C LEU A 4 5.93 -3.58 4.12
N VAL A 5 7.09 -2.91 4.15
CA VAL A 5 7.33 -1.72 4.95
C VAL A 5 8.25 -0.77 4.21
N GLY A 6 8.00 0.50 4.41
CA GLY A 6 8.83 1.58 3.92
C GLY A 6 8.63 2.83 4.76
N TRP A 7 9.45 3.83 4.53
CA TRP A 7 9.33 5.13 5.17
C TRP A 7 9.82 6.26 4.27
N SER A 8 9.39 7.45 4.58
CA SER A 8 9.89 8.68 3.97
C SER A 8 10.11 9.71 5.07
N SER A 9 11.28 10.35 5.08
CA SER A 9 11.63 11.37 6.08
C SER A 9 12.31 12.57 5.45
N THR A 10 12.32 13.69 6.18
CA THR A 10 13.05 14.90 5.77
C THR A 10 14.56 14.70 5.85
N ALA A 11 15.03 13.82 6.74
CA ALA A 11 16.45 13.57 6.99
C ALA A 11 17.14 12.68 5.95
N ALA A 12 16.42 12.06 5.04
CA ALA A 12 16.95 11.14 4.02
C ALA A 12 17.87 11.78 2.96
N GLY A 13 18.30 13.02 3.16
CA GLY A 13 19.28 13.70 2.30
C GLY A 13 20.69 13.81 2.92
N THR A 14 20.86 13.46 4.18
CA THR A 14 22.14 13.64 4.92
C THR A 14 22.78 12.34 5.40
N ALA A 15 22.14 11.20 5.27
CA ALA A 15 22.74 9.90 5.57
C ALA A 15 23.73 9.54 4.45
N GLY A 16 25.00 9.47 4.79
CA GLY A 16 26.10 9.16 3.87
C GLY A 16 25.90 7.82 3.16
N ILE A 17 26.49 7.72 2.00
CA ILE A 17 26.56 6.56 1.11
C ILE A 17 26.91 5.31 1.94
N GLY A 18 25.93 4.43 2.17
CA GLY A 18 26.19 3.13 2.80
C GLY A 18 25.15 2.58 3.76
N SER A 19 24.18 3.34 4.24
CA SER A 19 23.16 2.82 5.17
C SER A 19 21.79 2.71 4.52
N ALA A 20 21.41 1.52 4.10
CA ALA A 20 20.06 1.19 3.65
C ALA A 20 19.06 1.08 4.82
N GLY A 21 19.24 1.85 5.89
CA GLY A 21 18.38 1.84 7.08
C GLY A 21 18.07 3.24 7.57
N ALA A 22 16.87 3.46 8.08
CA ALA A 22 16.60 4.66 8.85
C ALA A 22 17.37 4.58 10.16
N THR A 23 18.03 5.67 10.54
CA THR A 23 18.54 5.81 11.88
C THR A 23 17.38 6.05 12.83
N GLY A 24 17.14 5.12 13.74
CA GLY A 24 16.30 5.33 14.91
C GLY A 24 16.81 6.50 15.75
N TYR A 25 16.13 6.80 16.84
CA TYR A 25 16.47 7.89 17.77
C TYR A 25 17.92 7.84 18.26
N ASP A 26 18.55 6.65 18.27
CA ASP A 26 19.90 6.37 18.74
C ASP A 26 20.94 6.10 17.64
N GLY A 27 20.64 6.44 16.38
CA GLY A 27 21.55 6.23 15.25
C GLY A 27 21.65 4.78 14.77
N GLU A 28 20.84 3.88 15.31
CA GLU A 28 20.80 2.47 14.92
C GLU A 28 20.06 2.29 13.59
N THR A 29 20.65 1.48 12.71
CA THR A 29 20.03 1.17 11.42
C THR A 29 18.90 0.16 11.61
N VAL A 30 17.66 0.60 11.45
CA VAL A 30 16.48 -0.25 11.56
C VAL A 30 16.18 -0.92 10.22
N HIS A 31 16.19 -2.25 10.19
CA HIS A 31 15.69 -3.03 9.07
C HIS A 31 14.87 -4.22 9.60
N PRO A 32 13.76 -4.59 8.93
CA PRO A 32 12.96 -5.69 9.41
C PRO A 32 13.68 -7.03 9.29
N VAL A 33 13.58 -7.87 10.31
CA VAL A 33 14.17 -9.22 10.29
C VAL A 33 13.48 -10.07 9.21
N GLY A 34 14.27 -10.82 8.42
CA GLY A 34 13.75 -11.65 7.33
C GLY A 34 13.20 -10.85 6.16
N SER A 35 13.70 -9.63 5.96
CA SER A 35 13.27 -8.76 4.87
C SER A 35 14.22 -8.83 3.67
N GLN A 36 13.63 -8.57 2.49
CA GLN A 36 14.34 -8.32 1.25
C GLN A 36 14.22 -6.82 0.92
N LEU A 37 15.35 -6.14 0.75
CA LEU A 37 15.35 -4.77 0.27
C LEU A 37 14.97 -4.74 -1.20
N LEU A 38 13.90 -4.01 -1.53
CA LEU A 38 13.47 -3.80 -2.91
C LEU A 38 14.18 -2.59 -3.52
N TRP A 39 14.33 -1.54 -2.71
CA TRP A 39 15.21 -0.39 -3.00
C TRP A 39 15.58 0.36 -1.71
N GLY A 40 16.75 1.00 -1.73
CA GLY A 40 17.29 1.79 -0.63
C GLY A 40 16.94 3.27 -0.72
N ASP A 41 17.79 4.06 -0.10
CA ASP A 41 17.67 5.52 0.00
C ASP A 41 17.20 6.20 -1.30
N PRO A 42 16.53 7.36 -1.16
CA PRO A 42 16.26 8.10 0.08
C PRO A 42 14.98 7.66 0.83
N ASP A 43 14.14 6.85 0.25
CA ASP A 43 12.85 6.40 0.78
C ASP A 43 12.77 4.87 0.58
N PRO A 44 13.37 4.07 1.47
CA PRO A 44 13.54 2.63 1.27
C PRO A 44 12.24 1.85 1.34
N LEU A 45 12.20 0.71 0.64
CA LEU A 45 11.11 -0.23 0.64
C LEU A 45 11.63 -1.66 0.83
N TRP A 46 10.97 -2.39 1.71
CA TRP A 46 11.27 -3.77 2.05
C TRP A 46 10.07 -4.67 1.85
N ALA A 47 10.31 -5.87 1.33
CA ALA A 47 9.38 -6.98 1.39
C ALA A 47 9.77 -7.91 2.53
N VAL A 48 8.84 -8.26 3.42
CA VAL A 48 9.12 -9.06 4.60
C VAL A 48 8.33 -10.36 4.54
N GLY A 49 9.00 -11.47 4.87
CA GLY A 49 8.41 -12.80 4.89
C GLY A 49 8.71 -13.59 3.61
N ASP A 50 8.13 -14.78 3.54
CA ASP A 50 8.36 -15.74 2.46
C ASP A 50 7.46 -15.43 1.25
N TRP A 51 7.92 -14.50 0.42
CA TRP A 51 7.26 -14.14 -0.84
C TRP A 51 7.73 -15.05 -1.97
N ARG A 52 6.82 -15.45 -2.85
CA ARG A 52 7.18 -16.10 -4.09
C ARG A 52 7.81 -15.08 -5.06
N PRO A 53 8.73 -15.52 -5.95
CA PRO A 53 9.39 -14.60 -6.89
C PRO A 53 8.43 -13.83 -7.80
N ASP A 54 7.28 -14.41 -8.15
CA ASP A 54 6.24 -13.81 -8.98
C ASP A 54 5.31 -12.85 -8.21
N GLU A 55 5.32 -12.92 -6.88
CA GLU A 55 4.50 -12.06 -6.02
C GLU A 55 5.21 -10.75 -5.63
N VAL A 56 6.49 -10.59 -5.93
CA VAL A 56 7.25 -9.35 -5.69
C VAL A 56 7.95 -8.96 -6.96
N ARG A 57 7.43 -7.95 -7.62
CA ARG A 57 7.96 -7.47 -8.90
C ARG A 57 8.34 -6.01 -8.79
N THR A 58 9.51 -5.67 -9.30
CA THR A 58 10.02 -4.30 -9.35
C THR A 58 10.34 -3.91 -10.78
N VAL A 59 9.85 -2.76 -11.22
CA VAL A 59 10.17 -2.19 -12.53
C VAL A 59 10.74 -0.79 -12.32
N GLN A 60 11.81 -0.49 -13.02
CA GLN A 60 12.52 0.77 -12.94
C GLN A 60 12.55 1.44 -14.32
N ALA A 61 12.17 2.71 -14.38
CA ALA A 61 12.30 3.53 -15.58
C ALA A 61 13.61 4.34 -15.58
N ASP A 62 14.02 4.86 -14.41
CA ASP A 62 15.29 5.54 -14.18
C ASP A 62 15.71 5.40 -12.69
N ALA A 63 16.86 5.93 -12.31
CA ALA A 63 17.43 5.80 -10.95
C ALA A 63 16.49 6.29 -9.83
N ARG A 64 15.49 7.12 -10.14
CA ARG A 64 14.56 7.71 -9.16
C ARG A 64 13.09 7.50 -9.50
N THR A 65 12.79 6.71 -10.54
CA THR A 65 11.42 6.42 -10.99
C THR A 65 11.26 4.91 -11.06
N ARG A 66 10.57 4.34 -10.08
CA ARG A 66 10.43 2.89 -9.89
C ARG A 66 9.09 2.53 -9.28
N ILE A 67 8.64 1.33 -9.57
CA ILE A 67 7.43 0.73 -9.01
C ILE A 67 7.76 -0.65 -8.44
N ALA A 68 7.17 -0.95 -7.29
CA ALA A 68 7.06 -2.31 -6.77
C ALA A 68 5.60 -2.72 -6.71
N VAL A 69 5.32 -3.94 -7.09
CA VAL A 69 4.01 -4.57 -6.97
C VAL A 69 4.17 -5.81 -6.12
N LEU A 70 3.44 -5.87 -4.99
CA LEU A 70 3.50 -6.98 -4.03
C LEU A 70 2.13 -7.66 -3.94
N GLY A 71 2.08 -8.90 -4.34
CA GLY A 71 0.87 -9.72 -4.44
C GLY A 71 0.68 -10.27 -5.84
N ILE A 72 -0.49 -10.82 -6.11
CA ILE A 72 -0.82 -11.38 -7.42
C ILE A 72 -1.24 -10.24 -8.35
N CYS A 73 -0.47 -10.01 -9.40
CA CYS A 73 -0.75 -8.98 -10.40
C CYS A 73 -0.60 -9.54 -11.81
N GLY A 74 -1.67 -9.47 -12.61
CA GLY A 74 -1.70 -9.99 -13.98
C GLY A 74 -1.05 -9.08 -15.03
N ALA A 75 -0.56 -7.91 -14.65
CA ALA A 75 0.14 -7.01 -15.57
C ALA A 75 1.51 -7.57 -15.96
N SER A 76 1.91 -7.39 -17.23
CA SER A 76 3.27 -7.57 -17.70
C SER A 76 4.20 -6.46 -17.18
N ASP A 77 5.52 -6.65 -17.25
CA ASP A 77 6.50 -5.63 -16.87
C ASP A 77 6.40 -4.37 -17.74
N GLU A 78 5.99 -4.52 -19.00
CA GLU A 78 5.78 -3.40 -19.90
C GLU A 78 4.54 -2.58 -19.49
N GLU A 79 3.45 -3.23 -19.09
CA GLU A 79 2.27 -2.55 -18.54
C GLU A 79 2.58 -1.86 -17.22
N LEU A 80 3.38 -2.48 -16.35
CA LEU A 80 3.87 -1.84 -15.11
C LEU A 80 4.71 -0.61 -15.43
N ARG A 81 5.58 -0.67 -16.44
CA ARG A 81 6.40 0.46 -16.89
C ARG A 81 5.54 1.61 -17.44
N LEU A 82 4.54 1.29 -18.25
CA LEU A 82 3.60 2.28 -18.77
C LEU A 82 2.80 2.94 -17.64
N GLY A 83 2.29 2.14 -16.69
CA GLY A 83 1.60 2.65 -15.50
C GLY A 83 2.48 3.55 -14.64
N LEU A 84 3.76 3.20 -14.48
CA LEU A 84 4.75 4.00 -13.78
C LEU A 84 4.96 5.37 -14.44
N LEU A 85 5.09 5.40 -15.77
CA LEU A 85 5.26 6.64 -16.53
C LEU A 85 4.00 7.53 -16.43
N THR A 86 2.83 6.94 -16.45
CA THR A 86 1.55 7.64 -16.27
C THR A 86 1.40 8.19 -14.85
N ALA A 87 1.77 7.41 -13.84
CA ALA A 87 1.77 7.82 -12.43
C ALA A 87 2.76 8.95 -12.13
N ARG A 88 3.82 9.09 -12.92
CA ARG A 88 4.74 10.24 -12.86
C ARG A 88 4.00 11.57 -13.04
N GLY A 89 2.99 11.60 -13.91
CA GLY A 89 2.09 12.75 -14.12
C GLY A 89 1.00 12.90 -13.04
N GLY A 90 0.92 12.01 -12.05
CA GLY A 90 -0.05 12.07 -10.96
C GLY A 90 -1.32 11.22 -11.17
N ALA A 91 -1.45 10.50 -12.29
CA ALA A 91 -2.61 9.65 -12.57
C ALA A 91 -2.50 8.30 -11.84
N LEU A 92 -3.01 8.24 -10.61
CA LEU A 92 -2.89 7.06 -9.74
C LEU A 92 -3.81 5.90 -10.15
N ARG A 93 -4.91 6.18 -10.82
CA ARG A 93 -5.91 5.17 -11.23
C ARG A 93 -5.30 4.03 -12.06
N HIS A 94 -4.29 4.31 -12.86
CA HIS A 94 -3.62 3.30 -13.66
C HIS A 94 -2.85 2.27 -12.84
N LEU A 95 -2.48 2.60 -11.59
CA LEU A 95 -1.76 1.70 -10.67
C LEU A 95 -2.66 0.66 -10.01
N THR A 96 -3.98 0.82 -10.13
CA THR A 96 -4.99 -0.03 -9.48
C THR A 96 -5.89 -0.74 -10.49
N ALA A 97 -5.65 -0.54 -11.79
CA ALA A 97 -6.48 -1.06 -12.87
C ALA A 97 -6.08 -2.46 -13.36
N TRP A 98 -4.93 -2.98 -12.95
CA TRP A 98 -4.47 -4.30 -13.37
C TRP A 98 -5.25 -5.43 -12.69
N PRO A 99 -5.47 -6.55 -13.38
CA PRO A 99 -6.12 -7.71 -12.78
C PRO A 99 -5.30 -8.27 -11.60
N GLY A 100 -5.96 -8.64 -10.52
CA GLY A 100 -5.30 -9.31 -9.39
C GLY A 100 -5.59 -8.68 -8.03
N SER A 101 -4.80 -9.08 -7.04
CA SER A 101 -4.85 -8.58 -5.67
C SER A 101 -3.43 -8.24 -5.22
N TYR A 102 -3.08 -6.97 -5.22
CA TYR A 102 -1.73 -6.49 -4.99
C TYR A 102 -1.73 -5.12 -4.30
N THR A 103 -0.58 -4.74 -3.77
CA THR A 103 -0.28 -3.38 -3.33
C THR A 103 0.78 -2.81 -4.26
N ALA A 104 0.54 -1.63 -4.82
CA ALA A 104 1.50 -0.92 -5.67
C ALA A 104 2.19 0.19 -4.88
N VAL A 105 3.52 0.23 -4.93
CA VAL A 105 4.34 1.30 -4.36
C VAL A 105 5.14 1.94 -5.48
N VAL A 106 4.92 3.23 -5.71
CA VAL A 106 5.61 4.00 -6.76
C VAL A 106 6.47 5.06 -6.11
N GLN A 107 7.72 5.15 -6.56
CA GLN A 107 8.62 6.24 -6.21
C GLN A 107 8.93 7.07 -7.46
N VAL A 108 8.75 8.38 -7.36
CA VAL A 108 9.16 9.37 -8.36
C VAL A 108 9.94 10.48 -7.67
N GLY A 109 11.26 10.44 -7.77
CA GLY A 109 12.14 11.34 -7.01
C GLY A 109 11.98 11.09 -5.51
N ARG A 110 11.51 12.12 -4.79
CA ARG A 110 11.20 12.09 -3.34
C ARG A 110 9.71 11.88 -3.04
N ARG A 111 8.91 11.63 -4.06
CA ARG A 111 7.49 11.29 -3.88
C ARG A 111 7.33 9.77 -3.87
N VAL A 112 6.82 9.24 -2.77
CA VAL A 112 6.38 7.85 -2.65
C VAL A 112 4.86 7.82 -2.64
N THR A 113 4.27 6.95 -3.45
CA THR A 113 2.82 6.73 -3.50
C THR A 113 2.54 5.26 -3.24
N VAL A 114 1.70 4.96 -2.25
CA VAL A 114 1.31 3.60 -1.89
C VAL A 114 -0.18 3.45 -2.17
N CYS A 115 -0.53 2.56 -3.09
CA CYS A 115 -1.91 2.26 -3.46
C CYS A 115 -2.26 0.86 -2.98
N GLY A 116 -3.27 0.75 -2.11
CA GLY A 116 -3.95 -0.49 -1.80
C GLY A 116 -5.01 -0.83 -2.84
N ASP A 117 -5.84 -1.81 -2.55
CA ASP A 117 -6.97 -2.15 -3.41
C ASP A 117 -8.22 -1.31 -3.10
N LEU A 118 -9.14 -1.26 -4.05
CA LEU A 118 -10.37 -0.49 -3.95
C LEU A 118 -11.32 -1.04 -2.87
N ALA A 119 -11.32 -2.35 -2.64
CA ALA A 119 -12.14 -3.02 -1.64
C ALA A 119 -11.55 -2.94 -0.22
N GLY A 120 -10.29 -2.50 -0.08
CA GLY A 120 -9.60 -2.46 1.21
C GLY A 120 -9.22 -3.83 1.75
N ALA A 121 -9.23 -4.89 0.92
CA ALA A 121 -8.83 -6.23 1.32
C ALA A 121 -7.30 -6.34 1.55
N ARG A 122 -6.53 -5.42 0.97
CA ARG A 122 -5.10 -5.23 1.23
C ARG A 122 -4.89 -3.88 1.91
N PRO A 123 -5.06 -3.80 3.22
CA PRO A 123 -4.95 -2.54 3.94
C PRO A 123 -3.52 -2.03 3.94
N VAL A 124 -3.40 -0.72 3.89
CA VAL A 124 -2.15 0.01 4.11
C VAL A 124 -2.30 0.79 5.40
N PHE A 125 -1.28 0.71 6.24
CA PHE A 125 -1.19 1.42 7.51
C PHE A 125 -0.04 2.41 7.48
N TYR A 126 -0.13 3.45 8.29
CA TYR A 126 0.93 4.44 8.44
C TYR A 126 1.00 4.98 9.86
N THR A 127 2.15 5.52 10.21
CA THR A 127 2.39 6.20 11.49
C THR A 127 3.45 7.30 11.32
N PRO A 128 3.36 8.40 12.07
CA PRO A 128 4.48 9.34 12.17
C PRO A 128 5.71 8.65 12.77
N TRP A 129 6.88 8.82 12.14
CA TRP A 129 8.12 8.22 12.61
C TRP A 129 9.35 8.94 12.04
N ALA A 130 10.42 9.12 12.81
CA ALA A 130 11.71 9.64 12.40
C ALA A 130 11.64 10.94 11.57
N ASN A 131 10.88 11.93 12.05
CA ASN A 131 10.60 13.19 11.34
C ASN A 131 9.97 13.00 9.96
N GLY A 132 9.18 11.96 9.81
CA GLY A 132 8.48 11.63 8.58
C GLY A 132 7.32 10.67 8.83
N THR A 133 7.18 9.72 7.94
CA THR A 133 6.08 8.74 7.98
C THR A 133 6.61 7.36 7.59
N ALA A 134 6.37 6.37 8.45
CA ALA A 134 6.51 4.96 8.13
C ALA A 134 5.17 4.39 7.66
N TYR A 135 5.20 3.41 6.76
CA TYR A 135 4.02 2.74 6.24
C TYR A 135 4.27 1.25 6.05
N ALA A 136 3.22 0.45 6.20
CA ALA A 136 3.28 -1.01 6.02
C ALA A 136 1.92 -1.58 5.60
N THR A 137 1.89 -2.84 5.12
CA THR A 137 0.64 -3.59 4.92
C THR A 137 0.25 -4.44 6.13
N ALA A 138 0.92 -4.25 7.27
CA ALA A 138 0.58 -4.83 8.56
C ALA A 138 0.69 -3.74 9.65
N ALA A 139 -0.29 -3.68 10.56
CA ALA A 139 -0.32 -2.64 11.60
C ALA A 139 0.66 -2.93 12.75
N LEU A 140 0.78 -4.21 13.17
CA LEU A 140 1.61 -4.60 14.31
C LEU A 140 3.08 -4.16 14.18
N PRO A 141 3.78 -4.35 13.06
CA PRO A 141 5.16 -3.89 12.94
C PRO A 141 5.34 -2.36 13.07
N LEU A 142 4.32 -1.59 12.68
CA LEU A 142 4.33 -0.14 12.91
C LEU A 142 4.06 0.20 14.37
N ALA A 143 3.22 -0.59 15.03
CA ALA A 143 2.96 -0.45 16.47
C ALA A 143 4.22 -0.75 17.27
N ASP A 144 4.93 -1.82 16.94
CA ASP A 144 6.21 -2.16 17.57
C ASP A 144 7.27 -1.07 17.34
N LEU A 145 7.31 -0.48 16.14
CA LEU A 145 8.24 0.59 15.77
C LEU A 145 8.09 1.85 16.63
N ILE A 146 6.88 2.17 17.06
CA ILE A 146 6.57 3.36 17.88
C ILE A 146 6.23 3.02 19.34
N GLU A 147 6.40 1.77 19.75
CA GLU A 147 6.01 1.26 21.06
C GLU A 147 4.56 1.62 21.45
N ALA A 148 3.65 1.44 20.49
CA ALA A 148 2.27 1.86 20.60
C ALA A 148 1.50 1.11 21.69
N ASN A 149 0.71 1.84 22.46
CA ASN A 149 -0.27 1.25 23.35
C ASN A 149 -1.50 0.76 22.57
N LEU A 150 -2.29 -0.12 23.22
CA LEU A 150 -3.59 -0.53 22.67
C LEU A 150 -4.58 0.65 22.67
N ASP A 151 -5.35 0.77 21.60
CA ASP A 151 -6.47 1.72 21.49
C ASP A 151 -7.74 1.04 22.00
N PHE A 152 -8.08 1.26 23.28
CA PHE A 152 -9.29 0.71 23.88
C PHE A 152 -10.58 1.26 23.28
N GLY A 153 -10.55 2.48 22.71
CA GLY A 153 -11.69 3.06 22.01
C GLY A 153 -12.01 2.28 20.74
N HIS A 154 -10.96 1.96 19.94
CA HIS A 154 -11.10 1.10 18.77
C HIS A 154 -11.62 -0.30 19.13
N LEU A 155 -11.06 -0.92 20.18
CA LEU A 155 -11.48 -2.25 20.63
C LEU A 155 -12.94 -2.25 21.11
N ALA A 156 -13.36 -1.21 21.85
CA ALA A 156 -14.74 -1.05 22.28
C ALA A 156 -15.70 -0.87 21.09
N ALA A 157 -15.33 -0.05 20.11
CA ALA A 157 -16.13 0.14 18.89
C ALA A 157 -16.27 -1.16 18.08
N LEU A 158 -15.18 -1.92 17.94
CA LEU A 158 -15.17 -3.22 17.26
C LEU A 158 -16.11 -4.23 17.95
N LEU A 159 -16.14 -4.24 19.28
CA LEU A 159 -17.03 -5.13 20.04
C LEU A 159 -18.48 -4.68 19.99
N ALA A 160 -18.73 -3.36 20.03
CA ALA A 160 -20.09 -2.81 20.03
C ALA A 160 -20.76 -2.85 18.65
N ALA A 161 -20.02 -2.73 17.58
CA ALA A 161 -20.53 -2.64 16.21
C ALA A 161 -19.63 -3.38 15.21
N PRO A 162 -19.48 -4.73 15.32
CA PRO A 162 -18.56 -5.51 14.52
C PRO A 162 -18.88 -5.47 13.01
N ASP A 163 -20.14 -5.30 12.67
CA ASP A 163 -20.63 -5.28 11.28
C ASP A 163 -20.67 -3.85 10.67
N VAL A 164 -20.17 -2.85 11.39
CA VAL A 164 -20.17 -1.45 10.94
C VAL A 164 -18.75 -0.94 10.79
N PRO A 165 -18.07 -1.19 9.67
CA PRO A 165 -16.69 -0.74 9.43
C PRO A 165 -16.51 0.79 9.59
N ALA A 166 -17.56 1.56 9.29
CA ALA A 166 -17.55 3.01 9.44
C ALA A 166 -17.40 3.47 10.92
N ALA A 167 -17.73 2.62 11.89
CA ALA A 167 -17.54 2.93 13.31
C ALA A 167 -16.07 2.89 13.74
N LEU A 168 -15.21 2.25 12.94
CA LEU A 168 -13.78 2.13 13.19
C LEU A 168 -12.97 3.24 12.54
N ASP A 169 -13.57 3.94 11.55
CA ASP A 169 -12.91 5.00 10.77
C ASP A 169 -11.55 4.55 10.23
N ASP A 170 -10.51 5.38 10.34
CA ASP A 170 -9.12 5.06 9.98
C ASP A 170 -8.31 4.50 11.16
N SER A 171 -8.94 4.26 12.31
CA SER A 171 -8.28 3.77 13.52
C SER A 171 -7.84 2.30 13.38
N THR A 172 -6.92 1.90 14.24
CA THR A 172 -6.45 0.52 14.39
C THR A 172 -6.42 0.15 15.87
N PRO A 173 -6.25 -1.13 16.24
CA PRO A 173 -6.09 -1.52 17.63
C PRO A 173 -4.87 -0.89 18.35
N TYR A 174 -4.03 -0.17 17.61
CA TYR A 174 -2.77 0.41 18.11
C TYR A 174 -2.82 1.94 18.04
N ALA A 175 -2.65 2.60 19.17
CA ALA A 175 -2.65 4.06 19.26
C ALA A 175 -1.54 4.66 18.38
N GLY A 176 -1.89 5.63 17.54
CA GLY A 176 -0.93 6.28 16.63
C GLY A 176 -0.71 5.58 15.29
N VAL A 177 -1.18 4.33 15.13
CA VAL A 177 -1.19 3.64 13.83
C VAL A 177 -2.54 3.84 13.16
N ARG A 178 -2.54 4.34 11.93
CA ARG A 178 -3.76 4.64 11.15
C ARG A 178 -3.82 3.78 9.90
N ARG A 179 -5.04 3.51 9.43
CA ARG A 179 -5.33 2.80 8.19
C ARG A 179 -5.64 3.79 7.08
N ILE A 180 -5.19 3.50 5.86
CA ILE A 180 -5.63 4.23 4.67
C ILE A 180 -7.03 3.76 4.29
N PRO A 181 -8.01 4.66 4.07
CA PRO A 181 -9.34 4.26 3.63
C PRO A 181 -9.29 3.53 2.27
N PRO A 182 -10.21 2.58 2.02
CA PRO A 182 -10.36 1.97 0.69
C PRO A 182 -10.52 3.04 -0.41
N GLY A 183 -9.96 2.79 -1.58
CA GLY A 183 -10.03 3.74 -2.70
C GLY A 183 -9.11 4.96 -2.55
N HIS A 184 -8.22 4.97 -1.54
CA HIS A 184 -7.26 6.05 -1.31
C HIS A 184 -5.81 5.55 -1.42
N ALA A 185 -4.93 6.46 -1.76
CA ALA A 185 -3.49 6.27 -1.76
C ALA A 185 -2.83 7.14 -0.69
N LEU A 186 -1.77 6.60 -0.09
CA LEU A 186 -0.85 7.37 0.73
C LEU A 186 0.22 7.99 -0.17
N ILE A 187 0.32 9.31 -0.15
CA ILE A 187 1.32 10.06 -0.89
C ILE A 187 2.27 10.71 0.11
N LEU A 188 3.55 10.35 0.01
CA LEU A 188 4.62 10.90 0.84
C LEU A 188 5.53 11.80 0.01
N ARG A 189 5.89 12.95 0.56
CA ARG A 189 6.84 13.89 -0.05
C ARG A 189 7.82 14.37 1.00
N ALA A 190 9.02 13.81 0.98
CA ALA A 190 10.05 14.13 1.97
C ALA A 190 9.53 14.10 3.43
N GLY A 191 8.84 13.02 3.79
CA GLY A 191 8.28 12.80 5.11
C GLY A 191 6.87 13.35 5.34
N ALA A 192 6.47 14.41 4.63
CA ALA A 192 5.09 14.90 4.67
C ALA A 192 4.13 13.89 4.02
N ARG A 193 2.93 13.74 4.58
CA ARG A 193 1.91 12.80 4.10
C ARG A 193 0.66 13.50 3.61
N GLU A 194 0.05 12.90 2.60
CA GLU A 194 -1.25 13.24 2.06
C GLU A 194 -2.02 11.94 1.80
N ILE A 195 -3.30 11.90 2.07
CA ILE A 195 -4.19 10.81 1.70
C ILE A 195 -5.09 11.33 0.59
N ALA A 196 -5.00 10.73 -0.59
CA ALA A 196 -5.74 11.15 -1.77
C ALA A 196 -6.61 10.02 -2.31
N GLY A 197 -7.89 10.30 -2.56
CA GLY A 197 -8.76 9.37 -3.28
C GLY A 197 -8.30 9.24 -4.73
N TYR A 198 -8.14 8.01 -5.22
CA TYR A 198 -7.82 7.76 -6.62
C TYR A 198 -9.05 7.31 -7.43
N GLU A 199 -10.13 6.91 -6.76
CA GLU A 199 -11.40 6.57 -7.38
C GLU A 199 -12.54 7.22 -6.60
N PRO A 200 -13.16 8.29 -7.11
CA PRO A 200 -14.31 8.91 -6.48
C PRO A 200 -15.50 7.95 -6.47
N VAL A 201 -16.10 7.69 -5.31
CA VAL A 201 -17.29 6.82 -5.18
C VAL A 201 -18.44 7.29 -6.10
N ALA A 202 -18.57 8.59 -6.28
CA ALA A 202 -19.56 9.18 -7.19
C ALA A 202 -19.34 8.75 -8.65
N SER A 203 -18.10 8.57 -9.12
CA SER A 203 -17.82 8.12 -10.49
C SER A 203 -18.18 6.65 -10.70
N LEU A 204 -18.06 5.82 -9.68
CA LEU A 204 -18.49 4.43 -9.70
C LEU A 204 -20.02 4.32 -9.77
N ALA A 205 -20.73 5.17 -9.02
CA ALA A 205 -22.19 5.19 -9.03
C ALA A 205 -22.77 5.67 -10.39
N VAL A 206 -22.11 6.61 -11.05
CA VAL A 206 -22.52 7.13 -12.36
C VAL A 206 -22.18 6.16 -13.49
N ALA A 207 -21.09 5.41 -13.35
CA ALA A 207 -20.67 4.42 -14.34
C ALA A 207 -21.43 3.09 -14.25
N ALA A 208 -22.17 2.85 -13.16
CA ALA A 208 -22.99 1.66 -13.03
C ALA A 208 -24.18 1.77 -14.03
N PRO A 209 -24.29 0.90 -15.05
CA PRO A 209 -25.48 0.85 -15.86
C PRO A 209 -26.70 0.54 -14.97
N PRO A 210 -27.92 1.00 -15.35
CA PRO A 210 -29.10 0.63 -14.61
C PRO A 210 -29.16 -0.89 -14.50
N VAL A 211 -29.18 -1.38 -13.27
CA VAL A 211 -29.11 -2.82 -12.99
C VAL A 211 -30.43 -3.43 -13.47
N ASP A 212 -30.39 -4.10 -14.62
CA ASP A 212 -31.41 -5.07 -14.99
C ASP A 212 -31.25 -6.26 -14.03
N PRO A 213 -32.21 -6.52 -13.12
CA PRO A 213 -32.10 -7.56 -12.11
C PRO A 213 -31.85 -8.95 -12.71
N ASP A 214 -32.30 -9.20 -13.94
CA ASP A 214 -32.11 -10.47 -14.64
C ASP A 214 -30.69 -10.62 -15.22
N ARG A 215 -29.98 -9.51 -15.48
CA ARG A 215 -28.58 -9.50 -15.91
C ARG A 215 -27.57 -9.42 -14.77
N ALA A 216 -27.96 -8.92 -13.60
CA ALA A 216 -27.06 -8.82 -12.45
C ALA A 216 -26.50 -10.17 -11.99
N GLY A 217 -27.30 -11.24 -12.08
CA GLY A 217 -26.87 -12.62 -11.81
C GLY A 217 -25.82 -13.17 -12.77
N GLY A 218 -25.73 -12.64 -14.00
CA GLY A 218 -24.76 -13.05 -15.02
C GLY A 218 -23.42 -12.35 -14.89
N ALA A 219 -23.43 -11.05 -14.60
CA ALA A 219 -22.20 -10.24 -14.45
C ALA A 219 -21.39 -10.64 -13.21
N GLY A 220 -22.07 -10.95 -12.09
CA GLY A 220 -21.40 -11.44 -10.88
C GLY A 220 -20.72 -12.80 -11.05
N ARG A 221 -21.29 -13.67 -11.88
CA ARG A 221 -20.68 -14.96 -12.21
C ARG A 221 -19.48 -14.85 -13.16
N GLY A 222 -19.47 -13.88 -14.05
CA GLY A 222 -18.33 -13.58 -14.94
C GLY A 222 -17.10 -13.10 -14.15
N ALA A 223 -17.29 -12.15 -13.25
CA ALA A 223 -16.22 -11.60 -12.43
C ALA A 223 -15.61 -12.64 -11.46
N LEU A 224 -16.43 -13.52 -10.90
CA LEU A 224 -15.96 -14.63 -10.06
C LEU A 224 -15.26 -15.72 -10.91
N GLY A 225 -15.66 -15.90 -12.17
CA GLY A 225 -15.04 -16.87 -13.10
C GLY A 225 -13.64 -16.43 -13.55
N GLU A 226 -13.38 -15.16 -13.74
CA GLU A 226 -12.06 -14.64 -14.11
C GLU A 226 -11.09 -14.66 -12.92
N GLY A 227 -11.55 -14.31 -11.72
CA GLY A 227 -10.75 -14.43 -10.51
C GLY A 227 -10.39 -15.89 -10.15
N GLY A 228 -11.23 -16.85 -10.51
CA GLY A 228 -11.00 -18.28 -10.28
C GLY A 228 -10.04 -18.94 -11.25
N ARG A 229 -9.98 -18.49 -12.51
CA ARG A 229 -9.07 -19.09 -13.51
C ARG A 229 -7.61 -18.74 -13.28
N GLY A 230 -7.31 -17.62 -12.65
CA GLY A 230 -5.95 -17.27 -12.25
C GLY A 230 -5.38 -18.13 -11.10
N ARG A 231 -6.21 -18.96 -10.44
CA ARG A 231 -5.77 -19.83 -9.33
C ARG A 231 -5.51 -21.28 -9.71
N LEU A 232 -5.91 -21.74 -10.90
CA LEU A 232 -5.83 -23.16 -11.30
C LEU A 232 -4.81 -23.44 -12.41
N GLY A 233 -4.00 -22.46 -12.79
CA GLY A 233 -3.03 -22.57 -13.88
C GLY A 233 -1.56 -22.35 -13.45
N ALA A 234 -1.15 -22.88 -12.30
CA ALA A 234 0.26 -22.97 -11.91
C ALA A 234 0.52 -24.22 -11.10
#